data_6843c883caeeaedf824985d6eca909d7
#
_entry.id   6843c883caeeaedf824985d6eca909d7
#
_cell.length_a   1.000
_cell.length_b   1.000
_cell.length_c   1.000
_cell.angle_alpha   90.00
_cell.angle_beta   90.00
_cell.angle_gamma   90.00
#
_symmetry.space_group_name_H-M   'P 1'
#
loop_
_entity.id
_entity.type
_entity.pdbx_description
1 polymer ?
#
loop_
_entity_poly.entity_id
_entity_poly.type
_entity_poly.pdbx_seq_one_letter_code
_entity_poly.pdbx_strand_id
1 'polypeptide(L)'
;MSDSTSRGVFNELLSAELKTLKQTAQELSLPAGHVVFRQGDPGDGIYLVEKGTLEISAVVAGGEARVLTTLGPGSFFGEMALMDNQPRSATATVATDCTLSFIPTDAMWRVLEQSPKVLISLMREFSSRMREFDRRYLHEVFQADRLALIGRFVQSIVHDFKNPLNIIGLAGDLAGADNARPEDRREAGELIRKHVSRLSNMINEVLEYTRGSSGHTPLVPGSYREFVRQTLADIQPEAAQRGVAIECENEPPEQPLPMDKARLTHVFHNLVNNALDFTPAGGKIIFRFLDGGREVVTEIEDTGPGFAPEIATRLFEPFATHGKAHGTGLGLSICKRIIEDHKGRIRARSEPDRGAIFSFTLPRAPAA
;
A
#
# COMPACT_ATOMS: atom_id res chain seq x y z
N MET A 1 6.22 5.94 16.34
CA MET A 1 5.84 6.97 17.31
C MET A 1 4.81 7.85 16.64
N SER A 2 3.55 7.59 16.86
CA SER A 2 2.45 8.52 16.60
C SER A 2 1.49 8.33 17.75
N ASP A 3 1.65 9.20 18.71
CA ASP A 3 0.78 9.40 19.86
C ASP A 3 -0.52 10.04 19.35
N SER A 4 -1.38 9.25 18.71
CA SER A 4 -2.76 9.65 18.47
C SER A 4 -3.55 9.30 19.70
N THR A 5 -3.41 10.11 20.70
CA THR A 5 -4.27 10.26 21.84
C THR A 5 -5.72 10.14 21.38
N SER A 6 -6.33 8.96 21.59
CA SER A 6 -7.78 8.87 21.74
C SER A 6 -8.12 9.69 22.98
N ARG A 7 -8.36 10.99 22.81
CA ARG A 7 -9.01 11.82 23.81
C ARG A 7 -10.38 11.22 23.95
N GLY A 8 -10.56 10.42 25.02
CA GLY A 8 -11.78 9.68 25.23
C GLY A 8 -12.98 10.64 25.21
N VAL A 9 -14.07 10.17 24.66
CA VAL A 9 -15.37 10.84 24.54
C VAL A 9 -15.79 11.53 25.83
N PHE A 10 -15.39 10.98 26.96
CA PHE A 10 -15.68 11.55 28.28
C PHE A 10 -14.95 12.88 28.56
N ASN A 11 -13.90 13.24 27.83
CA ASN A 11 -13.29 14.57 27.95
C ASN A 11 -14.12 15.68 27.29
N GLU A 12 -15.04 15.33 26.40
CA GLU A 12 -15.98 16.27 25.75
C GLU A 12 -17.32 16.40 26.53
N LEU A 13 -17.59 15.49 27.46
CA LEU A 13 -18.80 15.57 28.29
C LEU A 13 -18.68 16.71 29.28
N LEU A 14 -19.75 17.47 29.43
CA LEU A 14 -19.88 18.51 30.47
C LEU A 14 -19.67 17.87 31.84
N SER A 15 -19.00 18.61 32.73
CA SER A 15 -18.64 18.14 34.08
C SER A 15 -19.84 17.58 34.88
N ALA A 16 -21.06 18.03 34.58
CA ALA A 16 -22.31 17.56 35.22
C ALA A 16 -22.69 16.12 34.82
N GLU A 17 -22.52 15.78 33.54
CA GLU A 17 -22.87 14.45 33.00
C GLU A 17 -21.86 13.39 33.47
N LEU A 18 -20.58 13.74 33.50
CA LEU A 18 -19.52 12.91 34.10
C LEU A 18 -19.73 12.69 35.57
N LYS A 19 -20.20 13.72 36.31
CA LYS A 19 -20.49 13.62 37.74
C LYS A 19 -21.65 12.67 38.02
N THR A 20 -22.68 12.70 37.17
CA THR A 20 -23.84 11.79 37.29
C THR A 20 -23.43 10.35 37.00
N LEU A 21 -22.62 10.10 35.95
CA LEU A 21 -22.06 8.78 35.63
C LEU A 21 -21.18 8.25 36.77
N LYS A 22 -20.33 9.09 37.34
CA LYS A 22 -19.43 8.70 38.46
C LYS A 22 -20.18 8.44 39.76
N GLN A 23 -21.33 9.07 40.00
CA GLN A 23 -22.16 8.81 41.19
C GLN A 23 -22.86 7.44 41.13
N THR A 24 -23.10 6.89 39.94
CA THR A 24 -23.71 5.56 39.73
C THR A 24 -22.68 4.47 39.44
N ALA A 25 -21.43 4.82 39.22
CA ALA A 25 -20.36 3.90 38.91
C ALA A 25 -19.77 3.25 40.15
N GLN A 26 -19.39 1.99 40.03
CA GLN A 26 -18.60 1.25 41.04
C GLN A 26 -17.12 1.29 40.64
N GLU A 27 -16.28 1.73 41.55
CA GLU A 27 -14.82 1.71 41.32
C GLU A 27 -14.26 0.32 41.57
N LEU A 28 -13.50 -0.18 40.60
CA LEU A 28 -12.83 -1.49 40.61
C LEU A 28 -11.32 -1.29 40.45
N SER A 29 -10.56 -1.77 41.44
CA SER A 29 -9.09 -1.81 41.34
C SER A 29 -8.65 -3.23 41.03
N LEU A 30 -8.04 -3.44 39.86
CA LEU A 30 -7.71 -4.77 39.35
C LEU A 30 -6.21 -4.86 39.02
N PRO A 31 -5.52 -5.94 39.42
CA PRO A 31 -4.12 -6.13 39.12
C PRO A 31 -3.90 -6.54 37.66
N ALA A 32 -2.67 -6.37 37.16
CA ALA A 32 -2.25 -6.88 35.88
C ALA A 32 -2.52 -8.39 35.73
N GLY A 33 -2.97 -8.81 34.55
CA GLY A 33 -3.36 -10.19 34.24
C GLY A 33 -4.81 -10.55 34.61
N HIS A 34 -5.54 -9.68 35.32
CA HIS A 34 -6.94 -9.95 35.67
C HIS A 34 -7.84 -9.89 34.45
N VAL A 35 -8.74 -10.87 34.28
CA VAL A 35 -9.74 -10.88 33.22
C VAL A 35 -11.01 -10.21 33.73
N VAL A 36 -11.37 -9.07 33.14
CA VAL A 36 -12.56 -8.31 33.53
C VAL A 36 -13.84 -9.04 33.09
N PHE A 37 -13.87 -9.53 31.86
CA PHE A 37 -14.89 -10.40 31.29
C PHE A 37 -14.32 -11.19 30.11
N ARG A 38 -14.95 -12.29 29.75
CA ARG A 38 -14.58 -13.15 28.62
C ARG A 38 -15.54 -12.94 27.45
N GLN A 39 -15.05 -13.22 26.26
CA GLN A 39 -15.87 -13.34 25.05
C GLN A 39 -16.98 -14.37 25.29
N GLY A 40 -18.25 -14.02 25.00
CA GLY A 40 -19.41 -14.86 25.22
C GLY A 40 -20.09 -14.68 26.59
N ASP A 41 -19.49 -13.95 27.54
CA ASP A 41 -20.13 -13.64 28.81
C ASP A 41 -21.36 -12.71 28.61
N PRO A 42 -22.37 -12.76 29.50
CA PRO A 42 -23.49 -11.80 29.46
C PRO A 42 -22.98 -10.36 29.62
N GLY A 43 -23.62 -9.43 28.93
CA GLY A 43 -23.36 -7.99 29.09
C GLY A 43 -24.08 -7.47 30.36
N ASP A 44 -23.32 -7.00 31.34
CA ASP A 44 -23.79 -6.49 32.62
C ASP A 44 -23.67 -4.97 32.78
N GLY A 45 -22.86 -4.32 31.93
CA GLY A 45 -22.66 -2.88 31.97
C GLY A 45 -21.47 -2.44 31.08
N ILE A 46 -21.09 -1.19 31.27
CA ILE A 46 -19.94 -0.56 30.56
C ILE A 46 -18.85 -0.25 31.58
N TYR A 47 -17.63 -0.28 31.14
CA TYR A 47 -16.44 0.05 31.93
C TYR A 47 -15.73 1.27 31.35
N LEU A 48 -15.28 2.18 32.23
CA LEU A 48 -14.43 3.32 31.91
C LEU A 48 -13.04 3.09 32.55
N VAL A 49 -11.97 3.29 31.78
CA VAL A 49 -10.61 3.22 32.30
C VAL A 49 -10.25 4.56 32.94
N GLU A 50 -10.04 4.57 34.26
CA GLU A 50 -9.59 5.74 35.01
C GLU A 50 -8.05 5.80 35.06
N LYS A 51 -7.41 4.64 35.29
CA LYS A 51 -5.95 4.49 35.34
C LYS A 51 -5.53 3.13 34.79
N GLY A 52 -4.31 3.05 34.32
CA GLY A 52 -3.74 1.81 33.78
C GLY A 52 -4.12 1.54 32.31
N THR A 53 -3.84 0.33 31.84
CA THR A 53 -4.13 -0.11 30.47
C THR A 53 -4.70 -1.52 30.47
N LEU A 54 -5.54 -1.83 29.51
CA LEU A 54 -6.10 -3.16 29.30
C LEU A 54 -6.08 -3.54 27.80
N GLU A 55 -6.09 -4.82 27.55
CA GLU A 55 -6.13 -5.40 26.22
C GLU A 55 -7.49 -6.00 25.92
N ILE A 56 -8.02 -5.70 24.73
CA ILE A 56 -9.22 -6.34 24.19
C ILE A 56 -8.75 -7.39 23.19
N SER A 57 -9.10 -8.66 23.41
CA SER A 57 -8.73 -9.79 22.56
C SER A 57 -9.97 -10.59 22.15
N ALA A 58 -9.92 -11.23 20.99
CA ALA A 58 -10.96 -12.14 20.54
C ALA A 58 -10.35 -13.39 19.94
N VAL A 59 -11.07 -14.49 20.01
CA VAL A 59 -10.73 -15.74 19.33
C VAL A 59 -11.12 -15.59 17.86
N VAL A 60 -10.11 -15.70 16.98
CA VAL A 60 -10.29 -15.65 15.53
C VAL A 60 -10.41 -17.06 14.93
N ALA A 61 -10.75 -17.15 13.66
CA ALA A 61 -10.79 -18.42 12.92
C ALA A 61 -9.44 -19.14 13.07
N GLY A 62 -9.46 -20.35 13.65
CA GLY A 62 -8.24 -21.12 13.99
C GLY A 62 -8.05 -21.32 15.49
N GLY A 63 -8.86 -20.69 16.35
CA GLY A 63 -8.86 -20.90 17.80
C GLY A 63 -7.80 -20.10 18.57
N GLU A 64 -7.00 -19.29 17.91
CA GLU A 64 -6.01 -18.42 18.55
C GLU A 64 -6.64 -17.11 19.06
N ALA A 65 -6.30 -16.70 20.29
CA ALA A 65 -6.69 -15.41 20.81
C ALA A 65 -5.77 -14.31 20.26
N ARG A 66 -6.36 -13.30 19.61
CA ARG A 66 -5.61 -12.17 19.03
C ARG A 66 -5.99 -10.88 19.76
N VAL A 67 -5.00 -10.10 20.16
CA VAL A 67 -5.22 -8.76 20.71
C VAL A 67 -5.67 -7.84 19.58
N LEU A 68 -6.87 -7.27 19.73
CA LEU A 68 -7.48 -6.36 18.78
C LEU A 68 -7.06 -4.91 19.01
N THR A 69 -7.00 -4.51 20.29
CA THR A 69 -6.63 -3.15 20.69
C THR A 69 -6.21 -3.10 22.15
N THR A 70 -5.45 -2.05 22.50
CA THR A 70 -5.10 -1.70 23.89
C THR A 70 -5.81 -0.39 24.23
N LEU A 71 -6.46 -0.34 25.39
CA LEU A 71 -7.22 0.79 25.88
C LEU A 71 -6.52 1.40 27.09
N GLY A 72 -6.45 2.72 27.12
CA GLY A 72 -5.86 3.51 28.21
C GLY A 72 -6.88 4.44 28.89
N PRO A 73 -6.42 5.31 29.81
CA PRO A 73 -7.27 6.22 30.56
C PRO A 73 -8.17 7.08 29.68
N GLY A 74 -9.44 7.21 30.07
CA GLY A 74 -10.49 7.91 29.31
C GLY A 74 -11.19 7.06 28.25
N SER A 75 -10.74 5.83 28.01
CA SER A 75 -11.41 4.88 27.11
C SER A 75 -12.51 4.13 27.82
N PHE A 76 -13.60 3.81 27.10
CA PHE A 76 -14.65 2.93 27.61
C PHE A 76 -14.71 1.64 26.79
N PHE A 77 -15.24 0.58 27.37
CA PHE A 77 -15.35 -0.74 26.72
C PHE A 77 -16.53 -1.54 27.30
N GLY A 78 -16.94 -2.59 26.60
CA GLY A 78 -18.10 -3.40 26.93
C GLY A 78 -19.43 -2.81 26.45
N GLU A 79 -19.39 -1.71 25.71
CA GLU A 79 -20.54 -0.98 25.15
C GLU A 79 -21.35 -1.79 24.14
N MET A 80 -20.70 -2.71 23.40
CA MET A 80 -21.38 -3.46 22.34
C MET A 80 -22.51 -4.31 22.89
N ALA A 81 -22.25 -5.05 23.95
CA ALA A 81 -23.26 -5.87 24.61
C ALA A 81 -24.46 -5.07 25.17
N LEU A 82 -24.24 -3.78 25.48
CA LEU A 82 -25.31 -2.87 25.88
C LEU A 82 -26.18 -2.43 24.68
N MET A 83 -25.54 -2.19 23.53
CA MET A 83 -26.20 -1.60 22.37
C MET A 83 -27.03 -2.63 21.59
N ASP A 84 -26.56 -3.86 21.47
CA ASP A 84 -27.19 -4.93 20.67
C ASP A 84 -27.80 -6.05 21.50
N ASN A 85 -27.67 -5.97 22.82
CA ASN A 85 -28.17 -6.98 23.78
C ASN A 85 -27.62 -8.38 23.47
N GLN A 86 -26.36 -8.45 22.95
CA GLN A 86 -25.67 -9.69 22.68
C GLN A 86 -24.60 -9.96 23.75
N PRO A 87 -24.10 -11.19 23.86
CA PRO A 87 -22.95 -11.51 24.73
C PRO A 87 -21.72 -10.67 24.39
N ARG A 88 -20.77 -10.58 25.32
CA ARG A 88 -19.49 -9.88 25.15
C ARG A 88 -18.81 -10.33 23.85
N SER A 89 -18.50 -9.41 22.95
CA SER A 89 -17.90 -9.68 21.64
C SER A 89 -16.41 -10.02 21.72
N ALA A 90 -15.76 -9.71 22.85
CA ALA A 90 -14.32 -9.90 23.06
C ALA A 90 -14.02 -10.14 24.55
N THR A 91 -12.78 -10.56 24.85
CA THR A 91 -12.25 -10.69 26.21
C THR A 91 -11.49 -9.43 26.59
N ALA A 92 -11.71 -8.90 27.78
CA ALA A 92 -10.97 -7.77 28.33
C ALA A 92 -10.04 -8.22 29.43
N THR A 93 -8.73 -7.99 29.27
CA THR A 93 -7.69 -8.40 30.24
C THR A 93 -6.86 -7.18 30.63
N VAL A 94 -6.63 -7.01 31.93
CA VAL A 94 -5.82 -5.92 32.47
C VAL A 94 -4.34 -6.14 32.09
N ALA A 95 -3.73 -5.18 31.39
CA ALA A 95 -2.32 -5.23 31.00
C ALA A 95 -1.37 -4.64 32.05
N THR A 96 -1.81 -3.55 32.69
CA THR A 96 -1.13 -2.93 33.85
C THR A 96 -2.15 -2.69 34.94
N ASP A 97 -1.75 -2.63 36.20
CA ASP A 97 -2.69 -2.36 37.30
C ASP A 97 -3.64 -1.23 36.91
N CYS A 98 -4.95 -1.54 36.98
CA CYS A 98 -6.01 -0.67 36.48
C CYS A 98 -6.98 -0.25 37.57
N THR A 99 -7.45 1.00 37.49
CA THR A 99 -8.67 1.48 38.13
C THR A 99 -9.75 1.68 37.07
N LEU A 100 -10.87 0.99 37.21
CA LEU A 100 -12.00 1.03 36.31
C LEU A 100 -13.22 1.58 37.03
N SER A 101 -14.04 2.36 36.32
CA SER A 101 -15.42 2.72 36.75
C SER A 101 -16.41 1.82 36.02
N PHE A 102 -17.08 0.94 36.72
CA PHE A 102 -18.14 0.07 36.20
C PHE A 102 -19.49 0.74 36.30
N ILE A 103 -20.21 0.82 35.21
CA ILE A 103 -21.55 1.41 35.11
C ILE A 103 -22.53 0.31 34.71
N PRO A 104 -23.42 -0.15 35.60
CA PRO A 104 -24.43 -1.16 35.29
C PRO A 104 -25.33 -0.75 34.12
N THR A 105 -25.83 -1.72 33.37
CA THR A 105 -26.70 -1.53 32.20
C THR A 105 -27.88 -0.59 32.52
N ASP A 106 -28.63 -0.82 33.59
CA ASP A 106 -29.78 -0.01 33.96
C ASP A 106 -29.42 1.43 34.31
N ALA A 107 -28.26 1.63 34.94
CA ALA A 107 -27.77 2.97 35.25
C ALA A 107 -27.39 3.72 34.00
N MET A 108 -26.76 3.04 33.05
CA MET A 108 -26.36 3.61 31.77
C MET A 108 -27.58 4.02 30.92
N TRP A 109 -28.61 3.18 30.83
CA TRP A 109 -29.84 3.51 30.13
C TRP A 109 -30.51 4.76 30.70
N ARG A 110 -30.59 4.89 32.00
CA ARG A 110 -31.12 6.10 32.64
C ARG A 110 -30.36 7.36 32.26
N VAL A 111 -29.03 7.29 32.19
CA VAL A 111 -28.20 8.41 31.76
C VAL A 111 -28.42 8.75 30.27
N LEU A 112 -28.51 7.74 29.41
CA LEU A 112 -28.76 7.95 27.98
C LEU A 112 -30.11 8.58 27.69
N GLU A 113 -31.17 8.21 28.46
CA GLU A 113 -32.49 8.80 28.36
C GLU A 113 -32.51 10.28 28.83
N GLN A 114 -31.73 10.61 29.85
CA GLN A 114 -31.67 11.96 30.41
C GLN A 114 -30.72 12.89 29.63
N SER A 115 -29.72 12.36 28.95
CA SER A 115 -28.74 13.16 28.25
C SER A 115 -28.46 12.65 26.82
N PRO A 116 -29.19 13.17 25.82
CA PRO A 116 -28.95 12.84 24.41
C PRO A 116 -27.50 13.14 23.95
N LYS A 117 -26.80 14.06 24.62
CA LYS A 117 -25.39 14.36 24.31
C LYS A 117 -24.48 13.19 24.61
N VAL A 118 -24.71 12.44 25.68
CA VAL A 118 -23.95 11.23 26.02
C VAL A 118 -24.12 10.19 24.93
N LEU A 119 -25.36 9.98 24.46
CA LEU A 119 -25.66 9.07 23.37
C LEU A 119 -24.92 9.47 22.07
N ILE A 120 -24.96 10.74 21.68
CA ILE A 120 -24.27 11.24 20.48
C ILE A 120 -22.77 11.06 20.61
N SER A 121 -22.18 11.28 21.78
CA SER A 121 -20.76 11.10 22.03
C SER A 121 -20.34 9.63 21.93
N LEU A 122 -21.12 8.71 22.48
CA LEU A 122 -20.94 7.27 22.34
C LEU A 122 -21.02 6.82 20.86
N MET A 123 -22.03 7.32 20.13
CA MET A 123 -22.20 7.03 18.71
C MET A 123 -21.01 7.53 17.86
N ARG A 124 -20.47 8.69 18.18
CA ARG A 124 -19.27 9.22 17.49
C ARG A 124 -18.05 8.36 17.72
N GLU A 125 -17.82 7.97 18.96
CA GLU A 125 -16.68 7.10 19.29
C GLU A 125 -16.83 5.73 18.65
N PHE A 126 -18.01 5.12 18.74
CA PHE A 126 -18.28 3.85 18.05
C PHE A 126 -18.03 3.96 16.55
N SER A 127 -18.52 5.02 15.91
CA SER A 127 -18.29 5.27 14.49
C SER A 127 -16.80 5.47 14.17
N SER A 128 -16.05 6.10 15.08
CA SER A 128 -14.61 6.28 14.92
C SER A 128 -13.85 4.95 14.99
N ARG A 129 -14.17 4.13 15.99
CA ARG A 129 -13.58 2.79 16.16
C ARG A 129 -13.92 1.86 15.01
N MET A 130 -15.17 1.90 14.52
CA MET A 130 -15.59 1.11 13.36
C MET A 130 -14.77 1.49 12.11
N ARG A 131 -14.61 2.80 11.84
CA ARG A 131 -13.78 3.26 10.72
C ARG A 131 -12.31 2.84 10.85
N GLU A 132 -11.77 2.83 12.07
CA GLU A 132 -10.40 2.37 12.30
C GLU A 132 -10.27 0.86 12.11
N PHE A 133 -11.25 0.09 12.60
CA PHE A 133 -11.33 -1.35 12.40
C PHE A 133 -11.44 -1.69 10.91
N ASP A 134 -12.36 -1.05 10.16
CA ASP A 134 -12.53 -1.26 8.72
C ASP A 134 -11.22 -0.99 7.97
N ARG A 135 -10.52 0.09 8.33
CA ARG A 135 -9.26 0.44 7.70
C ARG A 135 -8.17 -0.61 7.96
N ARG A 136 -8.06 -1.12 9.18
CA ARG A 136 -7.11 -2.17 9.54
C ARG A 136 -7.47 -3.50 8.88
N TYR A 137 -8.73 -3.88 8.94
CA TYR A 137 -9.25 -5.12 8.33
C TYR A 137 -9.03 -5.14 6.81
N LEU A 138 -9.41 -4.07 6.11
CA LEU A 138 -9.16 -3.96 4.67
C LEU A 138 -7.67 -4.05 4.35
N HIS A 139 -6.81 -3.42 5.16
CA HIS A 139 -5.37 -3.53 4.98
C HIS A 139 -4.87 -4.97 5.11
N GLU A 140 -5.30 -5.70 6.14
CA GLU A 140 -4.92 -7.11 6.35
C GLU A 140 -5.44 -8.02 5.22
N VAL A 141 -6.70 -7.83 4.80
CA VAL A 141 -7.28 -8.59 3.67
C VAL A 141 -6.47 -8.34 2.39
N PHE A 142 -6.16 -7.08 2.06
CA PHE A 142 -5.35 -6.78 0.88
C PHE A 142 -3.93 -7.35 0.96
N GLN A 143 -3.32 -7.40 2.14
CA GLN A 143 -2.02 -8.04 2.32
C GLN A 143 -2.11 -9.56 2.10
N ALA A 144 -3.12 -10.21 2.68
CA ALA A 144 -3.36 -11.63 2.51
C ALA A 144 -3.60 -12.00 1.04
N ASP A 145 -4.42 -11.22 0.34
CA ASP A 145 -4.69 -11.42 -1.10
C ASP A 145 -3.43 -11.30 -1.95
N ARG A 146 -2.54 -10.34 -1.63
CA ARG A 146 -1.24 -10.20 -2.33
C ARG A 146 -0.34 -11.40 -2.12
N LEU A 147 -0.24 -11.87 -0.88
CA LEU A 147 0.56 -13.06 -0.57
C LEU A 147 -0.02 -14.31 -1.24
N ALA A 148 -1.34 -14.44 -1.30
CA ALA A 148 -2.01 -15.52 -1.99
C ALA A 148 -1.76 -15.48 -3.52
N LEU A 149 -1.77 -14.27 -4.12
CA LEU A 149 -1.41 -14.08 -5.53
C LEU A 149 0.03 -14.50 -5.80
N ILE A 150 0.99 -14.05 -4.98
CA ILE A 150 2.39 -14.47 -5.11
C ILE A 150 2.49 -16.00 -4.98
N GLY A 151 1.80 -16.60 -4.01
CA GLY A 151 1.78 -18.06 -3.83
C GLY A 151 1.34 -18.81 -5.10
N ARG A 152 0.35 -18.28 -5.84
CA ARG A 152 -0.09 -18.87 -7.12
C ARG A 152 0.96 -18.77 -8.23
N PHE A 153 1.78 -17.73 -8.21
CA PHE A 153 2.77 -17.45 -9.25
C PHE A 153 4.21 -17.78 -8.85
N VAL A 154 4.44 -18.30 -7.64
CA VAL A 154 5.77 -18.68 -7.15
C VAL A 154 6.52 -19.56 -8.14
N GLN A 155 5.85 -20.52 -8.76
CA GLN A 155 6.48 -21.42 -9.73
C GLN A 155 6.98 -20.67 -10.97
N SER A 156 6.21 -19.72 -11.49
CA SER A 156 6.63 -18.86 -12.60
C SER A 156 7.77 -17.94 -12.22
N ILE A 157 7.71 -17.30 -11.04
CA ILE A 157 8.77 -16.42 -10.52
C ILE A 157 10.10 -17.20 -10.36
N VAL A 158 10.04 -18.40 -9.79
CA VAL A 158 11.22 -19.26 -9.63
C VAL A 158 11.79 -19.68 -10.98
N HIS A 159 10.94 -19.98 -11.95
CA HIS A 159 11.37 -20.30 -13.32
C HIS A 159 12.11 -19.10 -13.95
N ASP A 160 11.54 -17.90 -13.80
CA ASP A 160 12.12 -16.67 -14.35
C ASP A 160 13.43 -16.25 -13.67
N PHE A 161 13.62 -16.63 -12.41
CA PHE A 161 14.90 -16.46 -11.70
C PHE A 161 15.95 -17.49 -12.13
N LYS A 162 15.54 -18.72 -12.42
CA LYS A 162 16.48 -19.77 -12.88
C LYS A 162 17.15 -19.42 -14.19
N ASN A 163 16.43 -18.77 -15.12
CA ASN A 163 16.97 -18.44 -16.44
C ASN A 163 18.23 -17.54 -16.36
N PRO A 164 18.19 -16.34 -15.74
CA PRO A 164 19.38 -15.50 -15.60
C PRO A 164 20.48 -16.17 -14.76
N LEU A 165 20.14 -16.98 -13.73
CA LEU A 165 21.10 -17.73 -12.94
C LEU A 165 21.87 -18.75 -13.80
N ASN A 166 21.18 -19.48 -14.68
CA ASN A 166 21.81 -20.43 -15.59
C ASN A 166 22.75 -19.72 -16.54
N ILE A 167 22.38 -18.53 -17.08
CA ILE A 167 23.23 -17.76 -17.97
C ILE A 167 24.46 -17.23 -17.22
N ILE A 168 24.30 -16.77 -15.97
CA ILE A 168 25.43 -16.35 -15.11
C ILE A 168 26.39 -17.53 -14.89
N GLY A 169 25.85 -18.73 -14.58
CA GLY A 169 26.68 -19.95 -14.41
C GLY A 169 27.46 -20.28 -15.66
N LEU A 170 26.77 -20.35 -16.81
CA LEU A 170 27.44 -20.66 -18.10
C LEU A 170 28.51 -19.62 -18.47
N ALA A 171 28.21 -18.33 -18.28
CA ALA A 171 29.19 -17.26 -18.54
C ALA A 171 30.39 -17.35 -17.57
N GLY A 172 30.15 -17.75 -16.31
CA GLY A 172 31.19 -18.02 -15.32
C GLY A 172 32.11 -19.17 -15.77
N ASP A 173 31.53 -20.28 -16.22
CA ASP A 173 32.28 -21.43 -16.73
C ASP A 173 33.14 -21.05 -17.98
N LEU A 174 32.55 -20.27 -18.90
CA LEU A 174 33.30 -19.78 -20.08
C LEU A 174 34.47 -18.86 -19.70
N ALA A 175 34.26 -17.95 -18.76
CA ALA A 175 35.30 -17.03 -18.28
C ALA A 175 36.40 -17.77 -17.50
N GLY A 176 36.05 -18.85 -16.80
CA GLY A 176 36.98 -19.68 -16.01
C GLY A 176 37.73 -20.76 -16.78
N ALA A 177 37.42 -20.98 -18.07
CA ALA A 177 38.09 -21.98 -18.87
C ALA A 177 39.57 -21.62 -19.08
N ASP A 178 40.47 -22.62 -18.99
CA ASP A 178 41.92 -22.42 -19.08
C ASP A 178 42.37 -21.81 -20.40
N ASN A 179 41.64 -22.09 -21.48
CA ASN A 179 41.87 -21.58 -22.82
C ASN A 179 41.01 -20.37 -23.21
N ALA A 180 40.30 -19.78 -22.29
CA ALA A 180 39.45 -18.61 -22.56
C ALA A 180 40.28 -17.38 -22.94
N ARG A 181 39.97 -16.80 -24.10
CA ARG A 181 40.64 -15.59 -24.59
C ARG A 181 40.24 -14.37 -23.73
N PRO A 182 41.06 -13.31 -23.68
CA PRO A 182 40.71 -12.09 -22.96
C PRO A 182 39.36 -11.48 -23.39
N GLU A 183 39.01 -11.58 -24.67
CA GLU A 183 37.73 -11.11 -25.23
C GLU A 183 36.57 -11.92 -24.70
N ASP A 184 36.67 -13.26 -24.65
CA ASP A 184 35.65 -14.17 -24.16
C ASP A 184 35.35 -13.89 -22.65
N ARG A 185 36.42 -13.63 -21.88
CA ARG A 185 36.30 -13.25 -20.45
C ARG A 185 35.61 -11.91 -20.25
N ARG A 186 35.87 -10.93 -21.13
CA ARG A 186 35.23 -9.63 -21.08
C ARG A 186 33.74 -9.73 -21.39
N GLU A 187 33.38 -10.44 -22.47
CA GLU A 187 32.01 -10.67 -22.89
C GLU A 187 31.23 -11.43 -21.81
N ALA A 188 31.80 -12.49 -21.25
CA ALA A 188 31.21 -13.21 -20.11
C ALA A 188 30.99 -12.31 -18.90
N GLY A 189 31.95 -11.43 -18.60
CA GLY A 189 31.81 -10.45 -17.51
C GLY A 189 30.66 -9.43 -17.73
N GLU A 190 30.49 -9.00 -18.98
CA GLU A 190 29.36 -8.11 -19.35
C GLU A 190 28.03 -8.84 -19.25
N LEU A 191 27.97 -10.09 -19.70
CA LEU A 191 26.79 -10.94 -19.61
C LEU A 191 26.39 -11.19 -18.15
N ILE A 192 27.35 -11.51 -17.28
CA ILE A 192 27.12 -11.70 -15.84
C ILE A 192 26.54 -10.42 -15.23
N ARG A 193 27.16 -9.26 -15.45
CA ARG A 193 26.66 -7.98 -14.91
C ARG A 193 25.24 -7.69 -15.34
N LYS A 194 24.93 -7.91 -16.64
CA LYS A 194 23.59 -7.72 -17.20
C LYS A 194 22.54 -8.59 -16.47
N HIS A 195 22.84 -9.87 -16.27
CA HIS A 195 21.89 -10.80 -15.65
C HIS A 195 21.78 -10.63 -14.14
N VAL A 196 22.85 -10.20 -13.45
CA VAL A 196 22.78 -9.81 -12.02
C VAL A 196 21.88 -8.58 -11.84
N SER A 197 22.05 -7.54 -12.67
CA SER A 197 21.19 -6.35 -12.65
C SER A 197 19.72 -6.72 -12.87
N ARG A 198 19.46 -7.61 -13.83
CA ARG A 198 18.12 -8.11 -14.11
C ARG A 198 17.50 -8.82 -12.91
N LEU A 199 18.24 -9.74 -12.26
CA LEU A 199 17.78 -10.42 -11.05
C LEU A 199 17.46 -9.44 -9.92
N SER A 200 18.31 -8.44 -9.72
CA SER A 200 18.09 -7.39 -8.73
C SER A 200 16.79 -6.63 -8.98
N ASN A 201 16.50 -6.29 -10.24
CA ASN A 201 15.25 -5.63 -10.61
C ASN A 201 14.03 -6.52 -10.35
N MET A 202 14.09 -7.80 -10.71
CA MET A 202 13.00 -8.75 -10.45
C MET A 202 12.73 -8.93 -8.96
N ILE A 203 13.78 -8.99 -8.13
CA ILE A 203 13.64 -9.06 -6.66
C ILE A 203 12.98 -7.79 -6.14
N ASN A 204 13.41 -6.62 -6.61
CA ASN A 204 12.83 -5.34 -6.20
C ASN A 204 11.34 -5.22 -6.59
N GLU A 205 10.96 -5.69 -7.77
CA GLU A 205 9.55 -5.74 -8.21
C GLU A 205 8.71 -6.61 -7.27
N VAL A 206 9.18 -7.81 -6.91
CA VAL A 206 8.47 -8.70 -5.97
C VAL A 206 8.37 -8.05 -4.59
N LEU A 207 9.45 -7.44 -4.08
CA LEU A 207 9.45 -6.74 -2.79
C LEU A 207 8.51 -5.52 -2.80
N GLU A 208 8.52 -4.73 -3.87
CA GLU A 208 7.62 -3.57 -4.02
C GLU A 208 6.15 -4.03 -4.07
N TYR A 209 5.88 -5.12 -4.76
CA TYR A 209 4.54 -5.70 -4.80
C TYR A 209 4.08 -6.21 -3.42
N THR A 210 4.97 -6.86 -2.63
CA THR A 210 4.64 -7.40 -1.30
C THR A 210 4.47 -6.32 -0.23
N ARG A 211 5.29 -5.27 -0.25
CA ARG A 211 5.28 -4.20 0.79
C ARG A 211 3.97 -3.46 0.91
N GLY A 212 3.14 -3.47 -0.13
CA GLY A 212 1.88 -2.77 -0.08
C GLY A 212 2.02 -1.25 -0.01
N SER A 213 0.88 -0.55 0.21
CA SER A 213 0.83 0.91 0.46
C SER A 213 1.16 1.25 1.92
N SER A 214 1.98 0.45 2.60
CA SER A 214 2.22 0.56 4.05
C SER A 214 3.02 1.80 4.48
N GLY A 215 3.43 2.64 3.55
CA GLY A 215 4.00 3.95 3.82
C GLY A 215 3.43 4.93 2.82
N HIS A 216 2.46 5.72 3.22
CA HIS A 216 2.15 6.95 2.49
C HIS A 216 3.38 7.84 2.63
N THR A 217 4.36 7.68 1.72
CA THR A 217 5.36 8.73 1.58
C THR A 217 4.58 9.98 1.21
N PRO A 218 4.65 11.05 2.00
CA PRO A 218 3.89 12.26 1.70
C PRO A 218 4.31 12.74 0.32
N LEU A 219 3.33 12.97 -0.56
CA LEU A 219 3.59 13.58 -1.85
C LEU A 219 4.10 14.99 -1.60
N VAL A 220 5.31 15.29 -2.07
CA VAL A 220 5.95 16.58 -1.88
C VAL A 220 5.84 17.39 -3.18
N PRO A 221 5.42 18.65 -3.14
CA PRO A 221 5.45 19.51 -4.31
C PRO A 221 6.87 19.61 -4.88
N GLY A 222 7.04 19.34 -6.17
CA GLY A 222 8.33 19.38 -6.84
C GLY A 222 8.19 19.73 -8.32
N SER A 223 9.26 20.25 -8.94
CA SER A 223 9.30 20.55 -10.36
C SER A 223 9.20 19.25 -11.17
N TYR A 224 8.05 19.06 -11.85
CA TYR A 224 7.84 17.92 -12.72
C TYR A 224 8.75 17.98 -13.96
N ARG A 225 8.98 19.17 -14.50
CA ARG A 225 9.88 19.40 -15.64
C ARG A 225 11.31 18.95 -15.30
N GLU A 226 11.84 19.37 -14.16
CA GLU A 226 13.18 19.00 -13.72
C GLU A 226 13.29 17.49 -13.51
N PHE A 227 12.29 16.90 -12.85
CA PHE A 227 12.20 15.47 -12.63
C PHE A 227 12.24 14.68 -13.96
N VAL A 228 11.40 15.06 -14.92
CA VAL A 228 11.33 14.39 -16.25
C VAL A 228 12.67 14.51 -16.99
N ARG A 229 13.24 15.72 -17.04
CA ARG A 229 14.53 15.95 -17.71
C ARG A 229 15.63 15.06 -17.14
N GLN A 230 15.72 14.98 -15.81
CA GLN A 230 16.73 14.16 -15.14
C GLN A 230 16.51 12.68 -15.41
N THR A 231 15.27 12.20 -15.29
CA THR A 231 14.94 10.79 -15.55
C THR A 231 15.19 10.39 -16.99
N LEU A 232 14.88 11.25 -17.96
CA LEU A 232 15.17 10.97 -19.38
C LEU A 232 16.67 10.99 -19.68
N ALA A 233 17.44 11.86 -19.06
CA ALA A 233 18.89 11.87 -19.19
C ALA A 233 19.54 10.57 -18.69
N ASP A 234 18.98 9.97 -17.63
CA ASP A 234 19.44 8.70 -17.08
C ASP A 234 19.11 7.50 -18.00
N ILE A 235 17.99 7.56 -18.73
CA ILE A 235 17.50 6.49 -19.61
C ILE A 235 18.13 6.57 -21.02
N GLN A 236 18.43 7.76 -21.51
CA GLN A 236 18.88 8.02 -22.88
C GLN A 236 20.09 7.18 -23.33
N PRO A 237 21.13 6.93 -22.49
CA PRO A 237 22.26 6.09 -22.88
C PRO A 237 21.86 4.64 -23.22
N GLU A 238 20.92 4.05 -22.48
CA GLU A 238 20.43 2.69 -22.74
C GLU A 238 19.63 2.63 -24.05
N ALA A 239 18.77 3.60 -24.29
CA ALA A 239 18.01 3.70 -25.54
C ALA A 239 18.96 3.84 -26.75
N ALA A 240 19.97 4.71 -26.66
CA ALA A 240 20.96 4.90 -27.69
C ALA A 240 21.77 3.61 -27.98
N GLN A 241 22.14 2.86 -26.97
CA GLN A 241 22.81 1.57 -27.12
C GLN A 241 21.95 0.54 -27.85
N ARG A 242 20.62 0.60 -27.70
CA ARG A 242 19.65 -0.25 -28.42
C ARG A 242 19.28 0.30 -29.81
N GLY A 243 19.83 1.46 -30.21
CA GLY A 243 19.53 2.12 -31.48
C GLY A 243 18.15 2.72 -31.56
N VAL A 244 17.54 3.07 -30.40
CA VAL A 244 16.20 3.68 -30.29
C VAL A 244 16.34 5.14 -29.90
N ALA A 245 15.67 6.04 -30.63
CA ALA A 245 15.66 7.46 -30.32
C ALA A 245 14.57 7.79 -29.27
N ILE A 246 14.91 8.65 -28.30
CA ILE A 246 13.93 9.24 -27.38
C ILE A 246 13.69 10.68 -27.80
N GLU A 247 12.44 11.03 -28.09
CA GLU A 247 12.03 12.37 -28.52
C GLU A 247 10.95 12.92 -27.57
N CYS A 248 11.02 14.24 -27.28
CA CYS A 248 9.94 14.96 -26.60
C CYS A 248 9.29 15.89 -27.61
N GLU A 249 8.01 15.72 -27.90
CA GLU A 249 7.27 16.63 -28.82
C GLU A 249 7.05 18.00 -28.19
N ASN A 250 6.95 18.04 -26.86
CA ASN A 250 6.77 19.28 -26.11
C ASN A 250 7.45 19.18 -24.73
N GLU A 251 7.55 20.30 -24.02
CA GLU A 251 8.13 20.38 -22.70
C GLU A 251 7.12 20.00 -21.61
N PRO A 252 7.56 19.33 -20.53
CA PRO A 252 6.72 19.14 -19.35
C PRO A 252 6.33 20.48 -18.72
N PRO A 253 5.15 20.59 -18.07
CA PRO A 253 4.70 21.83 -17.45
C PRO A 253 5.64 22.28 -16.32
N GLU A 254 5.76 23.61 -16.15
CA GLU A 254 6.66 24.20 -15.13
C GLU A 254 6.12 24.09 -13.72
N GLN A 255 4.79 24.06 -13.59
CA GLN A 255 4.13 24.10 -12.30
C GLN A 255 4.53 22.86 -11.46
N PRO A 256 4.77 23.08 -10.15
CA PRO A 256 5.09 21.97 -9.26
C PRO A 256 3.90 21.03 -9.12
N LEU A 257 4.20 19.70 -9.09
CA LEU A 257 3.22 18.67 -8.83
C LEU A 257 3.54 17.97 -7.50
N PRO A 258 2.51 17.56 -6.74
CA PRO A 258 2.70 16.68 -5.59
C PRO A 258 3.17 15.32 -6.09
N MET A 259 4.40 14.90 -5.73
CA MET A 259 4.97 13.65 -6.23
C MET A 259 5.92 12.97 -5.22
N ASP A 260 6.01 11.66 -5.33
CA ASP A 260 7.11 10.86 -4.82
C ASP A 260 8.06 10.56 -6.00
N LYS A 261 9.18 11.28 -6.06
CA LYS A 261 10.13 11.20 -7.17
C LYS A 261 10.69 9.79 -7.34
N ALA A 262 11.02 9.10 -6.27
CA ALA A 262 11.62 7.76 -6.34
C ALA A 262 10.64 6.75 -6.96
N ARG A 263 9.37 6.79 -6.55
CA ARG A 263 8.35 5.92 -7.11
C ARG A 263 7.98 6.29 -8.55
N LEU A 264 7.91 7.58 -8.89
CA LEU A 264 7.69 8.00 -10.29
C LEU A 264 8.85 7.64 -11.19
N THR A 265 10.10 7.70 -10.73
CA THR A 265 11.27 7.19 -11.47
C THR A 265 11.07 5.73 -11.85
N HIS A 266 10.55 4.90 -10.93
CA HIS A 266 10.21 3.51 -11.21
C HIS A 266 9.15 3.37 -12.32
N VAL A 267 8.11 4.23 -12.32
CA VAL A 267 7.10 4.24 -13.40
C VAL A 267 7.73 4.53 -14.75
N PHE A 268 8.55 5.59 -14.84
CA PHE A 268 9.22 5.96 -16.08
C PHE A 268 10.14 4.83 -16.61
N HIS A 269 11.00 4.28 -15.75
CA HIS A 269 11.86 3.16 -16.12
C HIS A 269 11.08 1.95 -16.62
N ASN A 270 10.01 1.56 -15.91
CA ASN A 270 9.18 0.43 -16.34
C ASN A 270 8.50 0.66 -17.68
N LEU A 271 7.92 1.84 -17.90
CA LEU A 271 7.23 2.14 -19.16
C LEU A 271 8.20 2.26 -20.32
N VAL A 272 9.35 2.92 -20.11
CA VAL A 272 10.37 3.06 -21.15
C VAL A 272 11.06 1.73 -21.46
N ASN A 273 11.40 0.92 -20.46
CA ASN A 273 11.97 -0.39 -20.69
C ASN A 273 11.01 -1.32 -21.44
N ASN A 274 9.69 -1.21 -21.14
CA ASN A 274 8.68 -1.91 -21.94
C ASN A 274 8.71 -1.43 -23.39
N ALA A 275 8.74 -0.13 -23.63
CA ALA A 275 8.83 0.42 -24.98
C ALA A 275 10.10 -0.03 -25.70
N LEU A 276 11.28 0.02 -25.04
CA LEU A 276 12.55 -0.42 -25.58
C LEU A 276 12.61 -1.91 -25.93
N ASP A 277 11.91 -2.75 -25.16
CA ASP A 277 11.87 -4.20 -25.42
C ASP A 277 11.08 -4.57 -26.68
N PHE A 278 10.15 -3.71 -27.12
CA PHE A 278 9.31 -3.94 -28.29
C PHE A 278 9.65 -3.04 -29.49
N THR A 279 10.42 -1.97 -29.30
CA THR A 279 10.82 -1.07 -30.37
C THR A 279 12.06 -1.63 -31.09
N PRO A 280 12.01 -1.85 -32.40
CA PRO A 280 13.18 -2.30 -33.17
C PRO A 280 14.26 -1.20 -33.26
N ALA A 281 15.50 -1.58 -33.55
CA ALA A 281 16.55 -0.61 -33.81
C ALA A 281 16.17 0.31 -34.99
N GLY A 282 16.42 1.61 -34.84
CA GLY A 282 15.94 2.67 -35.74
C GLY A 282 14.54 3.22 -35.40
N GLY A 283 13.86 2.61 -34.45
CA GLY A 283 12.57 3.11 -33.95
C GLY A 283 12.71 4.25 -32.96
N LYS A 284 11.57 4.73 -32.45
CA LYS A 284 11.48 5.90 -31.59
C LYS A 284 10.57 5.64 -30.38
N ILE A 285 10.86 6.33 -29.28
CA ILE A 285 9.97 6.50 -28.11
C ILE A 285 9.69 8.00 -27.99
N ILE A 286 8.40 8.36 -28.03
CA ILE A 286 7.97 9.75 -28.11
C ILE A 286 7.22 10.09 -26.83
N PHE A 287 7.65 11.17 -26.16
CA PHE A 287 7.00 11.72 -24.98
C PHE A 287 6.14 12.91 -25.34
N ARG A 288 4.91 12.95 -24.82
CA ARG A 288 3.99 14.09 -24.90
C ARG A 288 3.48 14.45 -23.51
N PHE A 289 3.39 15.74 -23.24
CA PHE A 289 2.90 16.27 -21.99
C PHE A 289 1.73 17.19 -22.25
N LEU A 290 0.52 16.77 -21.82
CA LEU A 290 -0.70 17.53 -22.06
C LEU A 290 -1.16 18.18 -20.76
N ASP A 291 -1.44 19.46 -20.82
CA ASP A 291 -1.99 20.21 -19.69
C ASP A 291 -3.52 20.12 -19.70
N GLY A 292 -4.08 19.29 -18.82
CA GLY A 292 -5.52 19.12 -18.61
C GLY A 292 -6.12 20.12 -17.59
N GLY A 293 -5.40 21.15 -17.19
CA GLY A 293 -5.82 22.14 -16.21
C GLY A 293 -5.75 21.64 -14.76
N ARG A 294 -6.52 20.62 -14.41
CA ARG A 294 -6.50 20.00 -13.07
C ARG A 294 -5.50 18.87 -12.93
N GLU A 295 -5.05 18.31 -14.02
CA GLU A 295 -4.09 17.19 -14.07
C GLU A 295 -3.14 17.37 -15.24
N VAL A 296 -1.95 16.81 -15.13
CA VAL A 296 -0.98 16.69 -16.21
C VAL A 296 -1.06 15.28 -16.74
N VAL A 297 -1.22 15.15 -18.06
CA VAL A 297 -1.18 13.86 -18.74
C VAL A 297 0.20 13.69 -19.36
N THR A 298 0.84 12.56 -19.09
CA THR A 298 2.08 12.14 -19.74
C THR A 298 1.77 10.95 -20.64
N GLU A 299 2.08 11.06 -21.90
CA GLU A 299 2.00 9.97 -22.89
C GLU A 299 3.41 9.52 -23.28
N ILE A 300 3.60 8.20 -23.38
CA ILE A 300 4.81 7.55 -23.86
C ILE A 300 4.37 6.63 -24.99
N GLU A 301 4.76 7.00 -26.21
CA GLU A 301 4.45 6.26 -27.44
C GLU A 301 5.70 5.57 -27.94
N ASP A 302 5.60 4.31 -28.33
CA ASP A 302 6.65 3.57 -29.03
C ASP A 302 6.25 3.29 -30.48
N THR A 303 7.24 3.05 -31.33
CA THR A 303 7.04 2.67 -32.74
C THR A 303 7.20 1.15 -32.96
N GLY A 304 6.87 0.38 -31.96
CA GLY A 304 6.90 -1.08 -32.00
C GLY A 304 5.68 -1.69 -32.73
N PRO A 305 5.47 -3.01 -32.62
CA PRO A 305 4.37 -3.69 -33.28
C PRO A 305 3.01 -3.43 -32.62
N GLY A 306 2.99 -2.80 -31.43
CA GLY A 306 1.77 -2.62 -30.67
C GLY A 306 1.24 -3.90 -30.06
N PHE A 307 0.00 -3.88 -29.61
CA PHE A 307 -0.72 -5.01 -29.03
C PHE A 307 -2.20 -5.00 -29.41
N ALA A 308 -2.83 -6.19 -29.36
CA ALA A 308 -4.24 -6.33 -29.67
C ALA A 308 -5.12 -5.61 -28.61
N PRO A 309 -6.19 -4.90 -29.00
CA PRO A 309 -7.04 -4.11 -28.09
C PRO A 309 -7.61 -4.91 -26.91
N GLU A 310 -7.87 -6.20 -27.10
CA GLU A 310 -8.42 -7.11 -26.10
C GLU A 310 -7.49 -7.29 -24.89
N ILE A 311 -6.19 -7.02 -25.08
CA ILE A 311 -5.17 -7.18 -24.04
C ILE A 311 -5.06 -5.94 -23.19
N ALA A 312 -5.47 -4.76 -23.69
CA ALA A 312 -5.32 -3.47 -23.04
C ALA A 312 -5.84 -3.44 -21.59
N THR A 313 -6.97 -4.10 -21.34
CA THR A 313 -7.60 -4.16 -20.01
C THR A 313 -6.83 -5.02 -19.03
N ARG A 314 -6.10 -6.03 -19.53
CA ARG A 314 -5.39 -7.01 -18.72
C ARG A 314 -3.91 -6.68 -18.52
N LEU A 315 -3.34 -5.74 -19.27
CA LEU A 315 -1.94 -5.35 -19.18
C LEU A 315 -1.51 -4.89 -17.78
N PHE A 316 -2.43 -4.34 -17.01
CA PHE A 316 -2.19 -3.85 -15.65
C PHE A 316 -2.57 -4.87 -14.56
N GLU A 317 -2.98 -6.08 -14.92
CA GLU A 317 -3.19 -7.15 -13.97
C GLU A 317 -1.82 -7.70 -13.51
N PRO A 318 -1.66 -8.05 -12.22
CA PRO A 318 -0.43 -8.68 -11.76
C PRO A 318 -0.13 -9.97 -12.52
N PHE A 319 1.15 -10.18 -12.85
CA PHE A 319 1.65 -11.36 -13.58
C PHE A 319 1.12 -11.52 -15.01
N ALA A 320 0.50 -10.48 -15.57
CA ALA A 320 0.15 -10.47 -16.99
C ALA A 320 1.43 -10.30 -17.83
N THR A 321 1.80 -11.35 -18.56
CA THR A 321 2.91 -11.32 -19.55
C THR A 321 2.33 -11.53 -20.93
N HIS A 322 2.69 -10.67 -21.87
CA HIS A 322 2.31 -10.82 -23.28
C HIS A 322 3.47 -10.46 -24.19
N GLY A 323 3.84 -11.39 -25.07
CA GLY A 323 4.89 -11.16 -26.07
C GLY A 323 6.32 -11.03 -25.52
N LYS A 324 6.54 -11.08 -24.21
CA LYS A 324 7.88 -11.11 -23.62
C LYS A 324 8.30 -12.52 -23.29
N ALA A 325 9.45 -12.94 -23.81
CA ALA A 325 10.04 -14.22 -23.42
C ALA A 325 10.46 -14.26 -21.93
N HIS A 326 10.56 -13.09 -21.30
CA HIS A 326 11.09 -12.96 -19.94
C HIS A 326 10.57 -11.69 -19.25
N GLY A 327 9.80 -11.82 -18.18
CA GLY A 327 9.34 -10.73 -17.33
C GLY A 327 8.42 -11.23 -16.23
N THR A 328 8.49 -10.63 -15.05
CA THR A 328 7.65 -11.00 -13.89
C THR A 328 6.17 -10.72 -14.12
N GLY A 329 5.81 -9.86 -15.07
CA GLY A 329 4.45 -9.36 -15.26
C GLY A 329 3.96 -8.45 -14.13
N LEU A 330 4.86 -8.01 -13.24
CA LEU A 330 4.52 -7.12 -12.13
C LEU A 330 4.71 -5.64 -12.47
N GLY A 331 5.62 -5.30 -13.38
CA GLY A 331 6.02 -3.92 -13.64
C GLY A 331 4.85 -2.98 -13.94
N LEU A 332 3.94 -3.33 -14.87
CA LEU A 332 2.78 -2.50 -15.21
C LEU A 332 1.76 -2.42 -14.07
N SER A 333 1.56 -3.49 -13.31
CA SER A 333 0.69 -3.48 -12.14
C SER A 333 1.22 -2.59 -11.00
N ILE A 334 2.55 -2.56 -10.84
CA ILE A 334 3.24 -1.64 -9.92
C ILE A 334 3.09 -0.19 -10.40
N CYS A 335 3.27 0.07 -11.72
CA CYS A 335 3.04 1.39 -12.30
C CYS A 335 1.62 1.89 -12.03
N LYS A 336 0.62 1.06 -12.27
CA LYS A 336 -0.79 1.39 -12.01
C LYS A 336 -0.98 1.80 -10.56
N ARG A 337 -0.49 1.02 -9.63
CA ARG A 337 -0.60 1.31 -8.22
C ARG A 337 0.13 2.60 -7.82
N ILE A 338 1.36 2.82 -8.30
CA ILE A 338 2.08 4.07 -8.01
C ILE A 338 1.29 5.27 -8.49
N ILE A 339 0.74 5.23 -9.69
CA ILE A 339 -0.07 6.32 -10.26
C ILE A 339 -1.39 6.51 -9.47
N GLU A 340 -2.06 5.44 -9.07
CA GLU A 340 -3.25 5.50 -8.21
C GLU A 340 -2.95 6.08 -6.81
N ASP A 341 -1.81 5.75 -6.22
CA ASP A 341 -1.34 6.36 -4.96
C ASP A 341 -1.10 7.87 -5.12
N HIS A 342 -0.65 8.32 -6.31
CA HIS A 342 -0.56 9.72 -6.69
C HIS A 342 -1.92 10.35 -7.07
N LYS A 343 -3.04 9.62 -6.89
CA LYS A 343 -4.40 10.05 -7.26
C LYS A 343 -4.59 10.28 -8.76
N GLY A 344 -3.73 9.68 -9.57
CA GLY A 344 -3.80 9.67 -11.03
C GLY A 344 -4.46 8.42 -11.59
N ARG A 345 -4.41 8.30 -12.90
CA ARG A 345 -4.91 7.15 -13.67
C ARG A 345 -3.88 6.78 -14.73
N ILE A 346 -3.73 5.49 -15.01
CA ILE A 346 -2.88 4.99 -16.09
C ILE A 346 -3.73 4.21 -17.09
N ARG A 347 -3.40 4.32 -18.36
CA ARG A 347 -4.08 3.64 -19.47
C ARG A 347 -3.06 3.22 -20.51
N ALA A 348 -3.43 2.23 -21.34
CA ALA A 348 -2.68 1.82 -22.50
C ALA A 348 -3.64 1.77 -23.70
N ARG A 349 -3.18 2.20 -24.86
CA ARG A 349 -3.86 2.07 -26.15
C ARG A 349 -2.86 1.67 -27.21
N SER A 350 -3.30 0.88 -28.14
CA SER A 350 -2.47 0.45 -29.28
C SER A 350 -3.36 0.05 -30.43
N GLU A 351 -2.82 0.20 -31.62
CA GLU A 351 -3.32 -0.41 -32.84
C GLU A 351 -2.20 -1.33 -33.38
N PRO A 352 -2.53 -2.55 -33.87
CA PRO A 352 -1.54 -3.43 -34.45
C PRO A 352 -0.67 -2.71 -35.51
N ASP A 353 0.63 -2.92 -35.47
CA ASP A 353 1.66 -2.35 -36.37
C ASP A 353 1.78 -0.81 -36.33
N ARG A 354 1.21 -0.17 -35.31
CA ARG A 354 1.30 1.30 -35.11
C ARG A 354 1.94 1.71 -33.79
N GLY A 355 2.43 0.70 -33.05
CA GLY A 355 3.04 0.93 -31.73
C GLY A 355 2.04 0.98 -30.59
N ALA A 356 2.53 1.23 -29.39
CA ALA A 356 1.74 1.34 -28.19
C ALA A 356 1.88 2.73 -27.53
N ILE A 357 0.83 3.18 -26.90
CA ILE A 357 0.79 4.43 -26.13
C ILE A 357 0.36 4.12 -24.72
N PHE A 358 1.28 4.34 -23.78
CA PHE A 358 1.00 4.34 -22.36
C PHE A 358 0.80 5.77 -21.88
N SER A 359 -0.32 6.04 -21.21
CA SER A 359 -0.62 7.37 -20.70
C SER A 359 -0.96 7.33 -19.23
N PHE A 360 -0.46 8.28 -18.45
CA PHE A 360 -0.85 8.43 -17.05
C PHE A 360 -1.10 9.90 -16.69
N THR A 361 -1.91 10.12 -15.66
CA THR A 361 -2.24 11.45 -15.17
C THR A 361 -1.67 11.67 -13.78
N LEU A 362 -1.24 12.90 -13.50
CA LEU A 362 -0.88 13.35 -12.16
C LEU A 362 -1.70 14.59 -11.81
N PRO A 363 -2.48 14.57 -10.71
CA PRO A 363 -3.28 15.71 -10.32
C PRO A 363 -2.40 16.86 -9.82
N ARG A 364 -2.81 18.08 -10.08
CA ARG A 364 -2.23 19.27 -9.49
C ARG A 364 -2.72 19.45 -8.07
N ALA A 365 -1.91 20.09 -7.23
CA ALA A 365 -2.41 20.52 -5.94
C ALA A 365 -3.63 21.43 -6.15
N PRO A 366 -4.69 21.31 -5.34
CA PRO A 366 -5.77 22.30 -5.38
C PRO A 366 -5.16 23.69 -5.20
N ALA A 367 -5.59 24.64 -6.01
CA ALA A 367 -5.21 26.04 -5.82
C ALA A 367 -5.59 26.44 -4.39
N ALA A 368 -4.62 26.96 -3.62
CA ALA A 368 -4.81 27.39 -2.25
C ALA A 368 -5.80 28.57 -2.16
#